data_26370468a7fcc9e721c9522818fbc266
#
_entry.id   26370468a7fcc9e721c9522818fbc266
#
_cell.length_a   1.000
_cell.length_b   1.000
_cell.length_c   1.000
_cell.angle_alpha   90.00
_cell.angle_beta   90.00
_cell.angle_gamma   90.00
#
_symmetry.space_group_name_H-M   'P 1'
#
loop_
_entity.id
_entity.type
_entity.pdbx_description
1 polymer ?
#
loop_
_entity_poly.entity_id
_entity_poly.type
_entity_poly.pdbx_seq_one_letter_code
_entity_poly.pdbx_strand_id
1 'polypeptide(L)'
;MNHKLSFLKSLPAVAGLLAFVLSPALMPAQAMGKIHGHVTNPTGQAQDKGTVSLSLDGGATLKYNFPVDPNGDYSGQATPGTYDVIYRAPDTPPGKIVDQIKNVKVIVDSDVLADVDMSRKEYIDKLPADQQKALEDLKKQNAAALAANQVITHANADLKQVTLDKKDIDGAAAAAQQQLGAGASRADVTAKANGIRAAKYADIETLMSNDIKAMPTEALLWTNLAYAQTGEQKYDDAITSYKKSIDLENAAKKPRPEVLAVAEAGLGEAYARTGKVPEANAAYAQSAKDDPSRAAMQLRNEAVIFFQEHNTEAQVAAADEAIKVNPNDPVLYYIKGQGLVGNATIDPKTNRIVLPADCMAAYQKYLELAPTGQFADEVAGILQQAGQKVTSSYHAPKTK
;
A
#
# COMPACT_ATOMS: atom_id res chain seq x y z
N MET A 1 25.11 49.75 56.54
CA MET A 1 24.42 50.93 57.04
C MET A 1 22.97 50.73 56.78
N ASN A 2 22.21 50.24 57.75
CA ASN A 2 21.34 51.00 58.66
C ASN A 2 20.17 51.64 57.87
N HIS A 3 18.89 51.50 58.16
CA HIS A 3 18.10 51.18 59.35
C HIS A 3 16.64 50.88 58.88
N LYS A 4 16.01 49.86 59.47
CA LYS A 4 14.97 49.85 60.54
C LYS A 4 13.59 50.33 60.14
N LEU A 5 12.64 49.41 60.17
CA LEU A 5 11.58 49.16 61.16
C LEU A 5 10.48 50.20 61.27
N SER A 6 9.19 49.80 61.10
CA SER A 6 8.22 49.80 62.19
C SER A 6 6.82 49.39 61.75
N PHE A 7 6.34 48.37 62.31
CA PHE A 7 5.04 48.01 62.91
C PHE A 7 3.87 49.00 62.81
N LEU A 8 2.65 48.56 62.41
CA LEU A 8 1.49 48.52 63.31
C LEU A 8 0.39 47.59 62.87
N LYS A 9 -0.21 46.93 63.89
CA LYS A 9 -1.30 45.94 63.90
C LYS A 9 -2.65 46.58 63.63
N SER A 10 -3.60 45.80 62.99
CA SER A 10 -4.92 45.52 63.60
C SER A 10 -5.71 44.54 62.69
N LEU A 11 -6.24 43.48 63.28
CA LEU A 11 -7.29 42.58 62.85
C LEU A 11 -8.67 43.16 63.32
N PRO A 12 -9.84 42.51 63.00
CA PRO A 12 -10.30 41.63 61.89
C PRO A 12 -11.62 42.13 61.26
N ALA A 13 -11.95 41.59 60.12
CA ALA A 13 -13.35 41.45 59.70
C ALA A 13 -13.52 40.20 58.82
N VAL A 14 -14.27 39.24 59.35
CA VAL A 14 -14.72 38.07 58.67
C VAL A 14 -15.78 38.46 57.61
N ALA A 15 -15.50 38.18 56.34
CA ALA A 15 -16.49 38.18 55.30
C ALA A 15 -16.30 36.91 54.46
N GLY A 16 -17.27 35.99 54.60
CA GLY A 16 -17.27 34.71 53.89
C GLY A 16 -17.37 34.94 52.37
N LEU A 17 -16.36 34.47 51.66
CA LEU A 17 -16.42 34.34 50.20
C LEU A 17 -16.86 32.90 49.87
N LEU A 18 -18.10 32.75 49.42
CA LEU A 18 -18.53 31.56 48.67
C LEU A 18 -17.69 31.47 47.43
N ALA A 19 -16.74 30.56 47.42
CA ALA A 19 -16.03 30.18 46.18
C ALA A 19 -17.03 29.37 45.28
N PHE A 20 -17.61 30.01 44.28
CA PHE A 20 -18.22 29.34 43.16
C PHE A 20 -17.10 28.64 42.38
N VAL A 21 -16.96 27.33 42.57
CA VAL A 21 -16.15 26.49 41.67
C VAL A 21 -16.91 26.44 40.35
N LEU A 22 -16.55 27.29 39.40
CA LEU A 22 -16.90 27.09 38.01
C LEU A 22 -16.09 25.87 37.53
N SER A 23 -16.75 24.71 37.56
CA SER A 23 -16.29 23.58 36.76
C SER A 23 -16.29 24.01 35.29
N PRO A 24 -15.18 23.91 34.56
CA PRO A 24 -15.24 24.08 33.12
C PRO A 24 -16.16 22.98 32.59
N ALA A 25 -17.32 23.38 32.07
CA ALA A 25 -18.15 22.47 31.32
C ALA A 25 -17.29 21.92 30.17
N LEU A 26 -16.94 20.65 30.22
CA LEU A 26 -16.41 19.92 29.07
C LEU A 26 -17.47 20.06 27.97
N MET A 27 -17.27 21.02 27.05
CA MET A 27 -18.03 21.05 25.82
C MET A 27 -17.78 19.71 25.12
N PRO A 28 -18.81 18.96 24.75
CA PRO A 28 -18.61 17.76 23.97
C PRO A 28 -17.85 18.15 22.71
N ALA A 29 -16.77 17.45 22.42
CA ALA A 29 -16.05 17.61 21.17
C ALA A 29 -17.09 17.46 20.05
N GLN A 30 -17.33 18.52 19.29
CA GLN A 30 -18.25 18.46 18.17
C GLN A 30 -17.69 17.40 17.19
N ALA A 31 -18.50 16.37 16.94
CA ALA A 31 -18.15 15.38 15.94
C ALA A 31 -17.91 16.10 14.59
N MET A 32 -16.78 15.82 13.97
CA MET A 32 -16.29 16.49 12.76
C MET A 32 -16.43 15.54 11.56
N GLY A 33 -16.62 16.09 10.38
CA GLY A 33 -16.41 15.39 9.13
C GLY A 33 -15.12 15.89 8.48
N LYS A 34 -14.50 15.07 7.67
CA LYS A 34 -13.33 15.41 6.87
C LYS A 34 -13.78 15.89 5.49
N ILE A 35 -13.08 16.86 4.95
CA ILE A 35 -13.20 17.32 3.57
C ILE A 35 -11.82 17.42 2.95
N HIS A 36 -11.70 17.00 1.71
CA HIS A 36 -10.48 17.09 0.94
C HIS A 36 -10.81 17.31 -0.53
N GLY A 37 -9.82 17.65 -1.32
CA GLY A 37 -9.98 17.83 -2.77
C GLY A 37 -8.74 18.38 -3.41
N HIS A 38 -8.82 18.54 -4.71
CA HIS A 38 -7.78 19.09 -5.57
C HIS A 38 -8.22 20.41 -6.18
N VAL A 39 -7.30 21.36 -6.32
CA VAL A 39 -7.54 22.64 -6.99
C VAL A 39 -6.85 22.66 -8.33
N THR A 40 -7.65 22.80 -9.41
CA THR A 40 -7.17 22.84 -10.79
C THR A 40 -7.36 24.23 -11.37
N ASN A 41 -6.33 24.78 -12.03
CA ASN A 41 -6.41 26.08 -12.68
C ASN A 41 -7.21 26.04 -14.01
N PRO A 42 -7.52 27.18 -14.67
CA PRO A 42 -8.28 27.18 -15.91
C PRO A 42 -7.63 26.46 -17.10
N THR A 43 -6.34 26.12 -17.00
CA THR A 43 -5.64 25.34 -18.02
C THR A 43 -5.62 23.83 -17.73
N GLY A 44 -6.21 23.39 -16.61
CA GLY A 44 -6.27 21.99 -16.22
C GLY A 44 -5.06 21.49 -15.43
N GLN A 45 -4.18 22.39 -14.98
CA GLN A 45 -3.03 22.04 -14.14
C GLN A 45 -3.35 22.23 -12.66
N ALA A 46 -2.63 21.50 -11.80
CA ALA A 46 -2.70 21.70 -10.36
C ALA A 46 -2.37 23.15 -9.97
N GLN A 47 -3.13 23.68 -9.05
CA GLN A 47 -2.89 25.02 -8.47
C GLN A 47 -2.04 24.86 -7.21
N ASP A 48 -0.80 25.30 -7.26
CA ASP A 48 0.21 25.06 -6.21
C ASP A 48 0.13 25.99 -4.99
N LYS A 49 -0.82 26.93 -4.98
CA LYS A 49 -0.96 27.96 -3.93
C LYS A 49 -2.40 28.41 -3.75
N GLY A 50 -2.68 28.94 -2.57
CA GLY A 50 -3.97 29.51 -2.25
C GLY A 50 -4.59 28.89 -1.02
N THR A 51 -5.87 29.20 -0.82
CA THR A 51 -6.63 28.71 0.34
C THR A 51 -8.02 28.29 -0.13
N VAL A 52 -8.41 27.10 0.24
CA VAL A 52 -9.79 26.64 0.16
C VAL A 52 -10.45 26.89 1.51
N SER A 53 -11.61 27.55 1.48
CA SER A 53 -12.35 27.91 2.69
C SER A 53 -13.78 27.39 2.62
N LEU A 54 -14.38 27.11 3.77
CA LEU A 54 -15.80 26.76 3.86
C LEU A 54 -16.60 27.94 4.37
N SER A 55 -17.70 28.24 3.69
CA SER A 55 -18.61 29.32 4.01
C SER A 55 -20.06 28.83 4.07
N LEU A 56 -20.88 29.45 4.94
CA LEU A 56 -22.32 29.19 5.04
C LEU A 56 -23.17 30.27 4.35
N ASP A 57 -22.53 31.33 3.89
CA ASP A 57 -23.17 32.59 3.41
C ASP A 57 -22.59 33.05 2.07
N GLY A 58 -22.20 32.14 1.21
CA GLY A 58 -21.70 32.44 -0.14
C GLY A 58 -20.33 33.13 -0.17
N GLY A 59 -19.53 33.00 0.89
CA GLY A 59 -18.19 33.57 0.94
C GLY A 59 -18.07 34.89 1.69
N ALA A 60 -19.17 35.38 2.28
CA ALA A 60 -19.14 36.59 3.11
C ALA A 60 -18.34 36.32 4.41
N THR A 61 -18.52 35.15 4.99
CA THR A 61 -17.76 34.68 6.15
C THR A 61 -17.03 33.34 5.84
N LEU A 62 -15.73 33.31 6.02
CA LEU A 62 -14.91 32.11 5.83
C LEU A 62 -14.72 31.43 7.18
N LYS A 63 -15.41 30.32 7.40
CA LYS A 63 -15.44 29.63 8.70
C LYS A 63 -14.24 28.69 8.92
N TYR A 64 -13.81 27.97 7.88
CA TYR A 64 -12.66 27.07 7.89
C TYR A 64 -11.74 27.43 6.73
N ASN A 65 -10.44 27.32 6.93
CA ASN A 65 -9.45 27.67 5.90
C ASN A 65 -8.42 26.56 5.80
N PHE A 66 -8.24 26.00 4.61
CA PHE A 66 -7.33 24.91 4.30
C PHE A 66 -6.32 25.40 3.26
N PRO A 67 -5.02 25.44 3.55
CA PRO A 67 -4.01 25.81 2.57
C PRO A 67 -3.96 24.76 1.46
N VAL A 68 -3.75 25.21 0.25
CA VAL A 68 -3.50 24.36 -0.93
C VAL A 68 -2.01 24.06 -0.96
N ASP A 69 -1.65 22.78 -1.04
CA ASP A 69 -0.28 22.33 -1.10
C ASP A 69 0.34 22.48 -2.52
N PRO A 70 1.66 22.25 -2.71
CA PRO A 70 2.29 22.34 -4.02
C PRO A 70 1.76 21.38 -5.09
N ASN A 71 1.05 20.33 -4.71
CA ASN A 71 0.42 19.39 -5.64
C ASN A 71 -1.01 19.79 -6.00
N GLY A 72 -1.52 20.88 -5.42
CA GLY A 72 -2.89 21.32 -5.60
C GLY A 72 -3.88 20.69 -4.63
N ASP A 73 -3.42 19.87 -3.69
CA ASP A 73 -4.29 19.16 -2.75
C ASP A 73 -4.59 20.01 -1.51
N TYR A 74 -5.80 19.87 -0.98
CA TYR A 74 -6.18 20.44 0.31
C TYR A 74 -6.97 19.44 1.14
N SER A 75 -6.88 19.55 2.46
CA SER A 75 -7.69 18.73 3.36
C SER A 75 -7.89 19.42 4.71
N GLY A 76 -8.97 19.07 5.39
CA GLY A 76 -9.25 19.54 6.73
C GLY A 76 -10.49 18.94 7.36
N GLN A 77 -10.85 19.45 8.52
CA GLN A 77 -12.03 19.02 9.27
C GLN A 77 -13.00 20.16 9.46
N ALA A 78 -14.29 19.86 9.38
CA ALA A 78 -15.36 20.82 9.60
C ALA A 78 -16.52 20.19 10.39
N THR A 79 -17.30 21.02 11.08
CA THR A 79 -18.56 20.55 11.70
C THR A 79 -19.56 20.17 10.61
N PRO A 80 -20.47 19.22 10.88
CA PRO A 80 -21.53 18.87 9.95
C PRO A 80 -22.32 20.10 9.50
N GLY A 81 -22.59 20.17 8.20
CA GLY A 81 -23.29 21.30 7.59
C GLY A 81 -23.23 21.27 6.07
N THR A 82 -23.95 22.15 5.44
CA THR A 82 -23.87 22.38 3.99
C THR A 82 -23.10 23.67 3.77
N TYR A 83 -22.00 23.58 3.05
CA TYR A 83 -21.07 24.68 2.85
C TYR A 83 -20.91 25.01 1.38
N ASP A 84 -20.60 26.27 1.09
CA ASP A 84 -19.94 26.63 -0.13
C ASP A 84 -18.41 26.48 0.07
N VAL A 85 -17.77 25.75 -0.82
CA VAL A 85 -16.31 25.58 -0.87
C VAL A 85 -15.75 26.69 -1.74
N ILE A 86 -14.95 27.56 -1.15
CA ILE A 86 -14.46 28.80 -1.75
C ILE A 86 -12.95 28.72 -1.96
N TYR A 87 -12.50 28.91 -3.18
CA TYR A 87 -11.09 29.05 -3.47
C TYR A 87 -10.66 30.51 -3.62
N ARG A 88 -9.52 30.84 -3.02
CA ARG A 88 -8.85 32.15 -3.14
C ARG A 88 -7.37 31.94 -3.43
N ALA A 89 -6.89 32.55 -4.51
CA ALA A 89 -5.46 32.64 -4.80
C ALA A 89 -4.76 33.60 -3.80
N PRO A 90 -3.43 33.54 -3.65
CA PRO A 90 -2.69 34.38 -2.72
C PRO A 90 -2.97 35.88 -2.88
N ASP A 91 -3.09 36.36 -4.13
CA ASP A 91 -3.29 37.77 -4.47
C ASP A 91 -4.75 38.15 -4.60
N THR A 92 -5.70 37.32 -4.20
CA THR A 92 -7.12 37.60 -4.26
C THR A 92 -7.46 38.72 -3.26
N PRO A 93 -8.02 39.89 -3.72
CA PRO A 93 -8.38 40.98 -2.82
C PRO A 93 -9.38 40.53 -1.74
N PRO A 94 -9.39 41.19 -0.57
CA PRO A 94 -10.37 40.93 0.47
C PRO A 94 -11.81 41.02 -0.07
N GLY A 95 -12.64 40.04 0.34
CA GLY A 95 -14.05 39.97 -0.10
C GLY A 95 -14.27 39.49 -1.54
N LYS A 96 -13.21 39.18 -2.28
CA LYS A 96 -13.29 38.51 -3.60
C LYS A 96 -13.01 37.03 -3.47
N ILE A 97 -13.57 36.27 -4.39
CA ILE A 97 -13.32 34.82 -4.53
C ILE A 97 -12.87 34.56 -5.97
N VAL A 98 -12.07 33.51 -6.15
CA VAL A 98 -11.65 33.06 -7.50
C VAL A 98 -12.68 32.09 -8.03
N ASP A 99 -13.06 31.11 -7.21
CA ASP A 99 -14.04 30.09 -7.56
C ASP A 99 -14.79 29.57 -6.34
N GLN A 100 -15.96 28.96 -6.58
CA GLN A 100 -16.77 28.34 -5.55
C GLN A 100 -17.52 27.10 -6.05
N ILE A 101 -17.65 26.10 -5.16
CA ILE A 101 -18.55 24.97 -5.33
C ILE A 101 -19.65 25.11 -4.28
N LYS A 102 -20.89 25.08 -4.72
CA LYS A 102 -22.02 25.30 -3.81
C LYS A 102 -22.59 24.03 -3.23
N ASN A 103 -23.13 24.11 -2.03
CA ASN A 103 -23.95 23.11 -1.40
C ASN A 103 -23.20 21.77 -1.12
N VAL A 104 -21.92 21.83 -0.77
CA VAL A 104 -21.13 20.65 -0.35
C VAL A 104 -21.57 20.25 1.06
N LYS A 105 -22.06 19.03 1.21
CA LYS A 105 -22.56 18.51 2.49
C LYS A 105 -21.49 17.76 3.24
N VAL A 106 -21.07 18.28 4.38
CA VAL A 106 -20.19 17.60 5.33
C VAL A 106 -21.05 16.94 6.40
N ILE A 107 -20.85 15.64 6.65
CA ILE A 107 -21.53 14.88 7.69
C ILE A 107 -20.52 14.29 8.68
N VAL A 108 -20.97 13.88 9.86
CA VAL A 108 -20.11 13.27 10.89
C VAL A 108 -19.40 12.04 10.34
N ASP A 109 -18.11 11.92 10.67
CA ASP A 109 -17.27 10.74 10.32
C ASP A 109 -17.22 10.43 8.81
N SER A 110 -17.58 11.40 7.95
CA SER A 110 -17.44 11.28 6.50
C SER A 110 -16.12 11.85 6.00
N ASP A 111 -15.68 11.37 4.85
CA ASP A 111 -14.60 11.94 4.05
C ASP A 111 -15.19 12.42 2.72
N VAL A 112 -15.32 13.75 2.58
CA VAL A 112 -16.02 14.39 1.46
C VAL A 112 -15.01 14.93 0.47
N LEU A 113 -15.10 14.46 -0.78
CA LEU A 113 -14.32 15.01 -1.90
C LEU A 113 -15.02 16.25 -2.47
N ALA A 114 -14.27 17.34 -2.63
CA ALA A 114 -14.76 18.58 -3.22
C ALA A 114 -13.66 19.27 -4.05
N ASP A 115 -13.49 18.83 -5.28
CA ASP A 115 -12.46 19.37 -6.18
C ASP A 115 -12.87 20.72 -6.74
N VAL A 116 -11.99 21.70 -6.63
CA VAL A 116 -12.17 23.03 -7.24
C VAL A 116 -11.55 23.03 -8.62
N ASP A 117 -12.33 22.63 -9.62
CA ASP A 117 -11.88 22.57 -11.01
C ASP A 117 -12.26 23.86 -11.76
N MET A 118 -11.30 24.78 -11.90
CA MET A 118 -11.47 26.01 -12.67
C MET A 118 -11.36 25.80 -14.18
N SER A 119 -11.05 24.57 -14.64
CA SER A 119 -11.08 24.26 -16.08
C SER A 119 -12.48 23.94 -16.59
N ARG A 120 -13.47 23.76 -15.68
CA ARG A 120 -14.85 23.46 -16.02
C ARG A 120 -15.55 24.62 -16.74
N LYS A 121 -16.50 24.26 -17.60
CA LYS A 121 -17.21 25.24 -18.44
C LYS A 121 -17.89 26.35 -17.63
N GLU A 122 -18.52 26.02 -16.51
CA GLU A 122 -19.26 26.95 -15.65
C GLU A 122 -18.38 28.04 -15.02
N TYR A 123 -17.08 27.73 -14.82
CA TYR A 123 -16.10 28.72 -14.38
C TYR A 123 -15.64 29.60 -15.57
N ILE A 124 -15.27 28.95 -16.67
CA ILE A 124 -14.76 29.63 -17.87
C ILE A 124 -15.78 30.64 -18.41
N ASP A 125 -17.06 30.28 -18.48
CA ASP A 125 -18.14 31.15 -18.98
C ASP A 125 -18.35 32.45 -18.13
N LYS A 126 -17.85 32.46 -16.89
CA LYS A 126 -17.90 33.63 -16.00
C LYS A 126 -16.72 34.59 -16.13
N LEU A 127 -15.66 34.16 -16.80
CA LEU A 127 -14.49 34.98 -17.01
C LEU A 127 -14.83 36.17 -17.95
N PRO A 128 -14.14 37.32 -17.84
CA PRO A 128 -14.22 38.40 -18.83
C PRO A 128 -13.90 37.87 -20.25
N ALA A 129 -14.55 38.47 -21.27
CA ALA A 129 -14.44 37.97 -22.66
C ALA A 129 -13.01 37.95 -23.21
N ASP A 130 -12.18 38.91 -22.81
CA ASP A 130 -10.75 38.93 -23.14
C ASP A 130 -9.98 37.80 -22.52
N GLN A 131 -10.29 37.43 -21.28
CA GLN A 131 -9.68 36.28 -20.61
C GLN A 131 -10.16 34.95 -21.19
N GLN A 132 -11.44 34.81 -21.53
CA GLN A 132 -11.94 33.63 -22.23
C GLN A 132 -11.21 33.42 -23.55
N LYS A 133 -11.06 34.49 -24.36
CA LYS A 133 -10.34 34.42 -25.64
C LYS A 133 -8.88 34.06 -25.45
N ALA A 134 -8.18 34.69 -24.51
CA ALA A 134 -6.79 34.38 -24.21
C ALA A 134 -6.62 32.90 -23.75
N LEU A 135 -7.56 32.40 -22.94
CA LEU A 135 -7.57 31.00 -22.49
C LEU A 135 -7.86 30.04 -23.66
N GLU A 136 -8.79 30.40 -24.55
CA GLU A 136 -9.07 29.63 -25.77
C GLU A 136 -7.85 29.54 -26.69
N ASP A 137 -7.16 30.66 -26.89
CA ASP A 137 -5.93 30.70 -27.70
C ASP A 137 -4.82 29.89 -27.04
N LEU A 138 -4.66 29.98 -25.72
CA LEU A 138 -3.73 29.17 -24.95
C LEU A 138 -4.10 27.68 -24.99
N LYS A 139 -5.38 27.35 -24.85
CA LYS A 139 -5.87 25.96 -24.96
C LYS A 139 -5.64 25.40 -26.37
N LYS A 140 -5.86 26.17 -27.41
CA LYS A 140 -5.56 25.77 -28.80
C LYS A 140 -4.07 25.52 -29.00
N GLN A 141 -3.21 26.39 -28.45
CA GLN A 141 -1.74 26.25 -28.54
C GLN A 141 -1.22 25.06 -27.75
N ASN A 142 -1.85 24.74 -26.63
CA ASN A 142 -1.40 23.70 -25.70
C ASN A 142 -2.35 22.49 -25.59
N ALA A 143 -3.33 22.37 -26.51
CA ALA A 143 -4.38 21.33 -26.43
C ALA A 143 -3.82 19.91 -26.27
N ALA A 144 -2.77 19.59 -26.99
CA ALA A 144 -2.12 18.27 -26.90
C ALA A 144 -1.43 18.06 -25.53
N ALA A 145 -0.77 19.10 -25.00
CA ALA A 145 -0.10 19.04 -23.70
C ALA A 145 -1.13 18.96 -22.56
N LEU A 146 -2.24 19.70 -22.68
CA LEU A 146 -3.31 19.67 -21.69
C LEU A 146 -4.01 18.29 -21.65
N ALA A 147 -4.30 17.72 -22.82
CA ALA A 147 -4.87 16.38 -22.92
C ALA A 147 -3.90 15.32 -22.34
N ALA A 148 -2.61 15.44 -22.64
CA ALA A 148 -1.58 14.57 -22.09
C ALA A 148 -1.52 14.67 -20.54
N ASN A 149 -1.57 15.91 -20.00
CA ASN A 149 -1.58 16.12 -18.54
C ASN A 149 -2.81 15.52 -17.86
N GLN A 150 -3.99 15.65 -18.47
CA GLN A 150 -5.22 15.02 -17.95
C GLN A 150 -5.10 13.50 -17.92
N VAL A 151 -4.58 12.89 -18.99
CA VAL A 151 -4.32 11.44 -19.05
C VAL A 151 -3.34 11.03 -17.95
N ILE A 152 -2.23 11.76 -17.77
CA ILE A 152 -1.25 11.48 -16.71
C ILE A 152 -1.88 11.62 -15.32
N THR A 153 -2.69 12.65 -15.11
CA THR A 153 -3.37 12.87 -13.82
C THR A 153 -4.33 11.72 -13.51
N HIS A 154 -5.09 11.27 -14.50
CA HIS A 154 -5.98 10.13 -14.36
C HIS A 154 -5.22 8.85 -14.01
N ALA A 155 -4.20 8.52 -14.80
CA ALA A 155 -3.38 7.33 -14.57
C ALA A 155 -2.68 7.36 -13.19
N ASN A 156 -2.25 8.54 -12.72
CA ASN A 156 -1.69 8.69 -11.37
C ASN A 156 -2.74 8.46 -10.27
N ALA A 157 -3.98 8.88 -10.48
CA ALA A 157 -5.07 8.59 -9.54
C ALA A 157 -5.36 7.08 -9.50
N ASP A 158 -5.40 6.42 -10.65
CA ASP A 158 -5.62 4.98 -10.75
C ASP A 158 -4.45 4.18 -10.16
N LEU A 159 -3.21 4.62 -10.30
CA LEU A 159 -2.05 4.01 -9.63
C LEU A 159 -2.12 4.15 -8.10
N LYS A 160 -2.65 5.26 -7.58
CA LYS A 160 -2.95 5.39 -6.13
C LYS A 160 -4.01 4.38 -5.70
N GLN A 161 -5.09 4.22 -6.50
CA GLN A 161 -6.12 3.22 -6.23
C GLN A 161 -5.55 1.80 -6.25
N VAL A 162 -4.73 1.46 -7.23
CA VAL A 162 -4.00 0.17 -7.28
C VAL A 162 -3.19 -0.09 -6.01
N THR A 163 -2.56 0.95 -5.46
CA THR A 163 -1.80 0.82 -4.20
C THR A 163 -2.73 0.47 -3.02
N LEU A 164 -3.92 1.05 -2.97
CA LEU A 164 -4.94 0.71 -1.97
C LEU A 164 -5.47 -0.71 -2.17
N ASP A 165 -5.76 -1.08 -3.40
CA ASP A 165 -6.25 -2.43 -3.73
C ASP A 165 -5.22 -3.51 -3.39
N LYS A 166 -3.93 -3.28 -3.62
CA LYS A 166 -2.86 -4.18 -3.17
C LYS A 166 -2.84 -4.33 -1.64
N LYS A 167 -3.03 -3.24 -0.91
CA LYS A 167 -3.16 -3.29 0.56
C LYS A 167 -4.38 -4.09 1.00
N ASP A 168 -5.51 -3.95 0.32
CA ASP A 168 -6.71 -4.73 0.59
C ASP A 168 -6.50 -6.22 0.28
N ILE A 169 -5.77 -6.56 -0.79
CA ILE A 169 -5.37 -7.92 -1.12
C ILE A 169 -4.53 -8.54 0.00
N ASP A 170 -3.54 -7.80 0.50
CA ASP A 170 -2.69 -8.24 1.62
C ASP A 170 -3.52 -8.41 2.91
N GLY A 171 -4.44 -7.50 3.17
CA GLY A 171 -5.33 -7.50 4.34
C GLY A 171 -6.54 -8.43 4.24
N ALA A 172 -6.77 -9.10 3.09
CA ALA A 172 -8.02 -9.80 2.80
C ALA A 172 -8.40 -10.88 3.83
N ALA A 173 -7.42 -11.59 4.39
CA ALA A 173 -7.69 -12.62 5.41
C ALA A 173 -8.19 -11.99 6.72
N ALA A 174 -7.59 -10.89 7.16
CA ALA A 174 -8.03 -10.15 8.35
C ALA A 174 -9.41 -9.53 8.15
N ALA A 175 -9.65 -8.93 6.98
CA ALA A 175 -10.94 -8.37 6.61
C ALA A 175 -12.05 -9.45 6.56
N ALA A 176 -11.74 -10.62 6.00
CA ALA A 176 -12.65 -11.76 5.96
C ALA A 176 -13.00 -12.27 7.38
N GLN A 177 -11.98 -12.41 8.24
CA GLN A 177 -12.18 -12.82 9.65
C GLN A 177 -13.06 -11.80 10.40
N GLN A 178 -12.82 -10.51 10.20
CA GLN A 178 -13.63 -9.46 10.82
C GLN A 178 -15.09 -9.50 10.35
N GLN A 179 -15.34 -9.69 9.05
CA GLN A 179 -16.68 -9.74 8.50
C GLN A 179 -17.48 -10.98 8.91
N LEU A 180 -16.81 -12.12 9.10
CA LEU A 180 -17.43 -13.39 9.45
C LEU A 180 -17.52 -13.59 10.97
N GLY A 181 -16.75 -12.83 11.76
CA GLY A 181 -16.71 -12.94 13.22
C GLY A 181 -15.74 -14.01 13.74
N ALA A 182 -15.48 -13.98 15.06
CA ALA A 182 -14.46 -14.83 15.70
C ALA A 182 -14.75 -16.34 15.64
N GLY A 183 -16.02 -16.74 15.44
CA GLY A 183 -16.42 -18.14 15.36
C GLY A 183 -16.36 -18.77 13.96
N ALA A 184 -15.93 -18.02 12.95
CA ALA A 184 -15.88 -18.51 11.58
C ALA A 184 -14.83 -19.61 11.40
N SER A 185 -15.15 -20.61 10.55
CA SER A 185 -14.19 -21.65 10.22
C SER A 185 -13.04 -21.09 9.38
N ARG A 186 -11.87 -21.72 9.47
CA ARG A 186 -10.72 -21.35 8.61
C ARG A 186 -11.06 -21.44 7.11
N ALA A 187 -11.88 -22.42 6.74
CA ALA A 187 -12.32 -22.61 5.35
C ALA A 187 -13.16 -21.44 4.85
N ASP A 188 -14.14 -20.98 5.68
CA ASP A 188 -15.00 -19.85 5.33
C ASP A 188 -14.20 -18.54 5.22
N VAL A 189 -13.28 -18.32 6.17
CA VAL A 189 -12.39 -17.15 6.13
C VAL A 189 -11.52 -17.17 4.86
N THR A 190 -10.97 -18.32 4.50
CA THR A 190 -10.16 -18.47 3.29
C THR A 190 -11.00 -18.21 2.03
N ALA A 191 -12.19 -18.80 1.93
CA ALA A 191 -13.09 -18.60 0.79
C ALA A 191 -13.48 -17.12 0.66
N LYS A 192 -13.84 -16.46 1.75
CA LYS A 192 -14.18 -15.03 1.77
C LYS A 192 -12.99 -14.16 1.38
N ALA A 193 -11.80 -14.44 1.92
CA ALA A 193 -10.57 -13.73 1.59
C ALA A 193 -10.21 -13.87 0.10
N ASN A 194 -10.37 -15.05 -0.47
CA ASN A 194 -10.15 -15.28 -1.90
C ASN A 194 -11.15 -14.49 -2.76
N GLY A 195 -12.41 -14.38 -2.34
CA GLY A 195 -13.39 -13.53 -3.02
C GLY A 195 -13.00 -12.04 -2.99
N ILE A 196 -12.50 -11.54 -1.86
CA ILE A 196 -12.00 -10.16 -1.74
C ILE A 196 -10.82 -9.95 -2.70
N ARG A 197 -9.84 -10.86 -2.71
CA ARG A 197 -8.66 -10.77 -3.59
C ARG A 197 -9.06 -10.78 -5.06
N ALA A 198 -9.93 -11.71 -5.46
CA ALA A 198 -10.38 -11.82 -6.84
C ALA A 198 -11.05 -10.54 -7.35
N ALA A 199 -11.91 -9.92 -6.53
CA ALA A 199 -12.54 -8.64 -6.88
C ALA A 199 -11.49 -7.54 -7.08
N LYS A 200 -10.51 -7.44 -6.19
CA LYS A 200 -9.46 -6.42 -6.28
C LYS A 200 -8.52 -6.62 -7.46
N TYR A 201 -8.17 -7.85 -7.81
CA TYR A 201 -7.39 -8.12 -9.02
C TYR A 201 -8.17 -7.70 -10.28
N ALA A 202 -9.46 -8.00 -10.37
CA ALA A 202 -10.30 -7.58 -11.50
C ALA A 202 -10.42 -6.05 -11.59
N ASP A 203 -10.52 -5.35 -10.47
CA ASP A 203 -10.51 -3.88 -10.42
C ASP A 203 -9.19 -3.34 -10.99
N ILE A 204 -8.03 -3.86 -10.53
CA ILE A 204 -6.70 -3.45 -11.01
C ILE A 204 -6.56 -3.75 -12.52
N GLU A 205 -6.96 -4.94 -12.98
CA GLU A 205 -6.90 -5.31 -14.42
C GLU A 205 -7.69 -4.31 -15.26
N THR A 206 -8.89 -3.95 -14.80
CA THR A 206 -9.76 -2.99 -15.49
C THR A 206 -9.13 -1.60 -15.55
N LEU A 207 -8.64 -1.05 -14.44
CA LEU A 207 -8.00 0.26 -14.39
C LEU A 207 -6.77 0.31 -15.32
N MET A 208 -5.86 -0.64 -15.16
CA MET A 208 -4.63 -0.67 -15.93
C MET A 208 -4.85 -0.90 -17.42
N SER A 209 -5.82 -1.75 -17.79
CA SER A 209 -6.18 -1.97 -19.20
C SER A 209 -6.74 -0.71 -19.86
N ASN A 210 -7.45 0.14 -19.12
CA ASN A 210 -7.95 1.41 -19.62
C ASN A 210 -6.83 2.43 -19.77
N ASP A 211 -5.97 2.57 -18.78
CA ASP A 211 -4.85 3.50 -18.80
C ASP A 211 -3.83 3.17 -19.89
N ILE A 212 -3.56 1.90 -20.14
CA ILE A 212 -2.66 1.44 -21.20
C ILE A 212 -3.15 1.87 -22.61
N LYS A 213 -4.47 1.98 -22.83
CA LYS A 213 -4.99 2.49 -24.11
C LYS A 213 -4.54 3.93 -24.36
N ALA A 214 -4.46 4.74 -23.31
CA ALA A 214 -4.05 6.13 -23.39
C ALA A 214 -2.50 6.30 -23.28
N MET A 215 -1.84 5.42 -22.52
CA MET A 215 -0.40 5.49 -22.22
C MET A 215 0.28 4.13 -22.48
N PRO A 216 0.30 3.62 -23.71
CA PRO A 216 0.78 2.27 -24.03
C PRO A 216 2.29 2.07 -23.80
N THR A 217 3.04 3.15 -23.63
CA THR A 217 4.49 3.15 -23.40
C THR A 217 4.89 3.32 -21.94
N GLU A 218 3.95 3.46 -21.02
CA GLU A 218 4.25 3.56 -19.58
C GLU A 218 4.41 2.15 -18.97
N ALA A 219 5.65 1.77 -18.67
CA ALA A 219 6.01 0.44 -18.19
C ALA A 219 5.30 0.04 -16.89
N LEU A 220 5.11 1.00 -15.97
CA LEU A 220 4.50 0.75 -14.67
C LEU A 220 3.04 0.27 -14.78
N LEU A 221 2.30 0.74 -15.80
CA LEU A 221 0.94 0.27 -16.05
C LEU A 221 0.92 -1.20 -16.45
N TRP A 222 1.85 -1.62 -17.32
CA TRP A 222 2.00 -3.01 -17.72
C TRP A 222 2.45 -3.90 -16.57
N THR A 223 3.33 -3.41 -15.68
CA THR A 223 3.71 -4.15 -14.46
C THR A 223 2.49 -4.40 -13.56
N ASN A 224 1.63 -3.39 -13.36
CA ASN A 224 0.45 -3.54 -12.51
C ASN A 224 -0.64 -4.39 -13.17
N LEU A 225 -0.80 -4.30 -14.49
CA LEU A 225 -1.67 -5.21 -15.24
C LEU A 225 -1.23 -6.67 -15.06
N ALA A 226 0.06 -6.93 -15.25
CA ALA A 226 0.63 -8.26 -15.08
C ALA A 226 0.47 -8.80 -13.64
N TYR A 227 0.61 -7.94 -12.63
CA TYR A 227 0.33 -8.30 -11.24
C TYR A 227 -1.10 -8.77 -11.04
N ALA A 228 -2.08 -8.06 -11.59
CA ALA A 228 -3.49 -8.45 -11.52
C ALA A 228 -3.72 -9.78 -12.22
N GLN A 229 -3.21 -9.95 -13.44
CA GLN A 229 -3.29 -11.18 -14.22
C GLN A 229 -2.66 -12.38 -13.49
N THR A 230 -1.53 -12.17 -12.79
CA THR A 230 -0.91 -13.21 -11.94
C THR A 230 -1.86 -13.62 -10.81
N GLY A 231 -2.46 -12.63 -10.12
CA GLY A 231 -3.43 -12.90 -9.06
C GLY A 231 -4.71 -13.60 -9.51
N GLU A 232 -5.12 -13.40 -10.77
CA GLU A 232 -6.22 -14.10 -11.43
C GLU A 232 -5.81 -15.43 -12.06
N GLN A 233 -4.55 -15.84 -11.90
CA GLN A 233 -3.96 -17.05 -12.48
C GLN A 233 -3.92 -17.06 -14.03
N LYS A 234 -3.99 -15.89 -14.65
CA LYS A 234 -3.83 -15.67 -16.11
C LYS A 234 -2.33 -15.57 -16.44
N TYR A 235 -1.57 -16.62 -16.14
CA TYR A 235 -0.10 -16.57 -16.14
C TYR A 235 0.52 -16.26 -17.50
N ASP A 236 -0.03 -16.77 -18.61
CA ASP A 236 0.50 -16.48 -19.95
C ASP A 236 0.28 -15.01 -20.35
N ASP A 237 -0.86 -14.43 -19.97
CA ASP A 237 -1.13 -12.99 -20.15
C ASP A 237 -0.18 -12.17 -19.26
N ALA A 238 0.01 -12.58 -18.02
CA ALA A 238 0.94 -11.93 -17.10
C ALA A 238 2.38 -11.94 -17.63
N ILE A 239 2.87 -13.08 -18.14
CA ILE A 239 4.18 -13.20 -18.81
C ILE A 239 4.31 -12.18 -19.95
N THR A 240 3.29 -12.06 -20.77
CA THR A 240 3.27 -11.12 -21.90
C THR A 240 3.33 -9.67 -21.41
N SER A 241 2.54 -9.33 -20.42
CA SER A 241 2.47 -7.98 -19.84
C SER A 241 3.75 -7.60 -19.10
N TYR A 242 4.35 -8.51 -18.31
CA TYR A 242 5.64 -8.27 -17.65
C TYR A 242 6.77 -8.06 -18.66
N LYS A 243 6.87 -8.91 -19.69
CA LYS A 243 7.85 -8.71 -20.77
C LYS A 243 7.69 -7.36 -21.44
N LYS A 244 6.44 -6.96 -21.71
CA LYS A 244 6.17 -5.66 -22.29
C LYS A 244 6.65 -4.51 -21.39
N SER A 245 6.44 -4.63 -20.08
CA SER A 245 6.94 -3.65 -19.11
C SER A 245 8.47 -3.57 -19.12
N ILE A 246 9.15 -4.71 -19.08
CA ILE A 246 10.62 -4.81 -19.08
C ILE A 246 11.20 -4.21 -20.37
N ASP A 247 10.63 -4.54 -21.52
CA ASP A 247 11.06 -4.00 -22.81
C ASP A 247 10.94 -2.46 -22.87
N LEU A 248 9.82 -1.92 -22.38
CA LEU A 248 9.57 -0.49 -22.33
C LEU A 248 10.52 0.22 -21.39
N GLU A 249 10.78 -0.34 -20.23
CA GLU A 249 11.69 0.25 -19.24
C GLU A 249 13.14 0.21 -19.73
N ASN A 250 13.58 -0.90 -20.35
CA ASN A 250 14.91 -1.02 -20.95
C ASN A 250 15.11 -0.07 -22.13
N ALA A 251 14.06 0.27 -22.87
CA ALA A 251 14.10 1.25 -23.96
C ALA A 251 14.05 2.71 -23.48
N ALA A 252 13.77 2.94 -22.20
CA ALA A 252 13.66 4.28 -21.64
C ALA A 252 15.02 4.98 -21.56
N LYS A 253 15.06 6.31 -21.76
CA LYS A 253 16.29 7.10 -21.62
C LYS A 253 16.90 7.03 -20.21
N LYS A 254 16.10 6.79 -19.21
CA LYS A 254 16.45 6.61 -17.79
C LYS A 254 15.63 5.45 -17.24
N PRO A 255 16.11 4.22 -17.38
CA PRO A 255 15.44 3.06 -16.80
C PRO A 255 15.28 3.20 -15.27
N ARG A 256 14.16 2.71 -14.75
CA ARG A 256 13.86 2.70 -13.32
C ARG A 256 14.14 1.29 -12.76
N PRO A 257 15.26 1.08 -12.05
CA PRO A 257 15.63 -0.26 -11.57
C PRO A 257 14.55 -0.89 -10.68
N GLU A 258 13.84 -0.07 -9.90
CA GLU A 258 12.76 -0.52 -9.04
C GLU A 258 11.54 -1.06 -9.82
N VAL A 259 11.27 -0.54 -11.01
CA VAL A 259 10.20 -1.05 -11.89
C VAL A 259 10.66 -2.35 -12.55
N LEU A 260 11.90 -2.38 -13.04
CA LEU A 260 12.51 -3.59 -13.61
C LEU A 260 12.51 -4.73 -12.59
N ALA A 261 12.99 -4.49 -11.39
CA ALA A 261 13.05 -5.51 -10.34
C ALA A 261 11.67 -6.09 -9.99
N VAL A 262 10.63 -5.26 -9.92
CA VAL A 262 9.25 -5.73 -9.66
C VAL A 262 8.71 -6.53 -10.85
N ALA A 263 8.94 -6.07 -12.06
CA ALA A 263 8.47 -6.76 -13.27
C ALA A 263 9.16 -8.10 -13.47
N GLU A 264 10.50 -8.16 -13.26
CA GLU A 264 11.29 -9.40 -13.35
C GLU A 264 10.88 -10.40 -12.26
N ALA A 265 10.66 -9.96 -11.00
CA ALA A 265 10.19 -10.84 -9.94
C ALA A 265 8.80 -11.45 -10.26
N GLY A 266 7.87 -10.61 -10.76
CA GLY A 266 6.55 -11.08 -11.17
C GLY A 266 6.59 -11.99 -12.38
N LEU A 267 7.49 -11.73 -13.35
CA LEU A 267 7.76 -12.60 -14.49
C LEU A 267 8.28 -13.96 -14.01
N GLY A 268 9.21 -13.95 -13.04
CA GLY A 268 9.72 -15.16 -12.39
C GLY A 268 8.62 -15.98 -11.73
N GLU A 269 7.70 -15.33 -11.00
CA GLU A 269 6.53 -15.98 -10.42
C GLU A 269 5.66 -16.64 -11.50
N ALA A 270 5.29 -15.90 -12.54
CA ALA A 270 4.43 -16.42 -13.60
C ALA A 270 5.10 -17.60 -14.34
N TYR A 271 6.40 -17.57 -14.55
CA TYR A 271 7.15 -18.70 -15.09
C TYR A 271 7.17 -19.90 -14.15
N ALA A 272 7.42 -19.70 -12.86
CA ALA A 272 7.44 -20.77 -11.87
C ALA A 272 6.06 -21.47 -11.81
N ARG A 273 4.96 -20.69 -11.79
CA ARG A 273 3.58 -21.20 -11.81
C ARG A 273 3.23 -21.99 -13.08
N THR A 274 3.92 -21.73 -14.19
CA THR A 274 3.74 -22.45 -15.47
C THR A 274 4.79 -23.53 -15.69
N GLY A 275 5.63 -23.84 -14.70
CA GLY A 275 6.64 -24.90 -14.75
C GLY A 275 7.86 -24.58 -15.60
N LYS A 276 8.05 -23.33 -16.02
CA LYS A 276 9.19 -22.83 -16.80
C LYS A 276 10.35 -22.47 -15.87
N VAL A 277 10.95 -23.49 -15.24
CA VAL A 277 11.93 -23.32 -14.16
C VAL A 277 13.17 -22.52 -14.59
N PRO A 278 13.84 -22.80 -15.74
CA PRO A 278 15.00 -22.04 -16.14
C PRO A 278 14.71 -20.55 -16.33
N GLU A 279 13.54 -20.23 -16.92
CA GLU A 279 13.12 -18.88 -17.15
C GLU A 279 12.76 -18.17 -15.82
N ALA A 280 12.14 -18.88 -14.88
CA ALA A 280 11.85 -18.36 -13.54
C ALA A 280 13.13 -17.96 -12.82
N ASN A 281 14.10 -18.89 -12.75
CA ASN A 281 15.40 -18.66 -12.10
C ASN A 281 16.13 -17.45 -12.72
N ALA A 282 16.12 -17.34 -14.06
CA ALA A 282 16.75 -16.22 -14.76
C ALA A 282 16.09 -14.89 -14.40
N ALA A 283 14.75 -14.84 -14.37
CA ALA A 283 14.00 -13.63 -14.05
C ALA A 283 14.22 -13.20 -12.58
N TYR A 284 14.16 -14.11 -11.62
CA TYR A 284 14.44 -13.80 -10.21
C TYR A 284 15.90 -13.34 -10.00
N ALA A 285 16.86 -13.98 -10.67
CA ALA A 285 18.26 -13.56 -10.61
C ALA A 285 18.48 -12.16 -11.20
N GLN A 286 17.74 -11.80 -12.25
CA GLN A 286 17.78 -10.45 -12.83
C GLN A 286 17.14 -9.43 -11.87
N SER A 287 15.95 -9.73 -11.33
CA SER A 287 15.30 -8.90 -10.33
C SER A 287 16.20 -8.59 -9.13
N ALA A 288 16.95 -9.60 -8.63
CA ALA A 288 17.89 -9.41 -7.53
C ALA A 288 19.09 -8.53 -7.88
N LYS A 289 19.46 -8.43 -9.16
CA LYS A 289 20.51 -7.50 -9.64
C LYS A 289 19.98 -6.07 -9.77
N ASP A 290 18.74 -5.92 -10.23
CA ASP A 290 18.12 -4.61 -10.42
C ASP A 290 17.77 -3.93 -9.09
N ASP A 291 17.36 -4.71 -8.07
CA ASP A 291 17.19 -4.23 -6.70
C ASP A 291 17.82 -5.18 -5.67
N PRO A 292 19.11 -5.04 -5.37
CA PRO A 292 19.81 -5.87 -4.38
C PRO A 292 19.23 -5.75 -2.96
N SER A 293 18.54 -4.66 -2.64
CA SER A 293 17.92 -4.47 -1.33
C SER A 293 16.76 -5.44 -1.08
N ARG A 294 16.12 -5.91 -2.14
CA ARG A 294 15.01 -6.88 -2.12
C ARG A 294 15.42 -8.30 -2.48
N ALA A 295 16.68 -8.53 -2.86
CA ALA A 295 17.16 -9.82 -3.35
C ALA A 295 16.80 -11.00 -2.41
N ALA A 296 17.00 -10.83 -1.11
CA ALA A 296 16.65 -11.85 -0.11
C ALA A 296 15.15 -12.21 -0.12
N MET A 297 14.29 -11.21 -0.25
CA MET A 297 12.83 -11.42 -0.31
C MET A 297 12.41 -12.11 -1.62
N GLN A 298 12.97 -11.68 -2.74
CA GLN A 298 12.64 -12.20 -4.07
C GLN A 298 13.04 -13.66 -4.22
N LEU A 299 14.28 -14.02 -3.84
CA LEU A 299 14.77 -15.41 -3.87
C LEU A 299 14.01 -16.30 -2.87
N ARG A 300 13.61 -15.74 -1.72
CA ARG A 300 12.74 -16.45 -0.80
C ARG A 300 11.36 -16.76 -1.42
N ASN A 301 10.77 -15.79 -2.11
CA ASN A 301 9.49 -15.99 -2.80
C ASN A 301 9.60 -17.06 -3.89
N GLU A 302 10.68 -17.07 -4.66
CA GLU A 302 10.98 -18.13 -5.62
C GLU A 302 10.94 -19.52 -4.98
N ALA A 303 11.68 -19.72 -3.89
CA ALA A 303 11.70 -20.99 -3.16
C ALA A 303 10.32 -21.38 -2.62
N VAL A 304 9.54 -20.41 -2.11
CA VAL A 304 8.16 -20.63 -1.63
C VAL A 304 7.25 -21.07 -2.76
N ILE A 305 7.36 -20.46 -3.93
CA ILE A 305 6.50 -20.80 -5.08
C ILE A 305 6.82 -22.21 -5.57
N PHE A 306 8.08 -22.58 -5.76
CA PHE A 306 8.43 -23.94 -6.15
C PHE A 306 8.01 -24.99 -5.09
N PHE A 307 8.04 -24.64 -3.80
CA PHE A 307 7.47 -25.46 -2.75
C PHE A 307 5.96 -25.66 -2.92
N GLN A 308 5.21 -24.58 -3.23
CA GLN A 308 3.77 -24.64 -3.46
C GLN A 308 3.40 -25.44 -4.72
N GLU A 309 4.22 -25.33 -5.76
CA GLU A 309 4.06 -26.08 -7.02
C GLU A 309 4.56 -27.53 -6.94
N HIS A 310 5.05 -27.96 -5.77
CA HIS A 310 5.61 -29.30 -5.54
C HIS A 310 6.75 -29.68 -6.49
N ASN A 311 7.48 -28.68 -7.00
CA ASN A 311 8.68 -28.89 -7.82
C ASN A 311 9.90 -29.03 -6.90
N THR A 312 10.13 -30.23 -6.41
CA THR A 312 11.13 -30.50 -5.36
C THR A 312 12.57 -30.16 -5.77
N GLU A 313 12.94 -30.36 -7.03
CA GLU A 313 14.28 -30.04 -7.54
C GLU A 313 14.50 -28.52 -7.58
N ALA A 314 13.59 -27.79 -8.22
CA ALA A 314 13.64 -26.32 -8.28
C ALA A 314 13.54 -25.70 -6.89
N GLN A 315 12.70 -26.23 -6.01
CA GLN A 315 12.53 -25.83 -4.62
C GLN A 315 13.85 -25.88 -3.84
N VAL A 316 14.62 -26.98 -3.97
CA VAL A 316 15.91 -27.12 -3.29
C VAL A 316 16.94 -26.14 -3.84
N ALA A 317 17.02 -26.02 -5.17
CA ALA A 317 17.95 -25.09 -5.81
C ALA A 317 17.66 -23.63 -5.44
N ALA A 318 16.40 -23.21 -5.49
CA ALA A 318 15.98 -21.86 -5.11
C ALA A 318 16.23 -21.58 -3.62
N ALA A 319 15.95 -22.55 -2.75
CA ALA A 319 16.24 -22.43 -1.32
C ALA A 319 17.74 -22.25 -1.06
N ASP A 320 18.60 -22.97 -1.79
CA ASP A 320 20.06 -22.85 -1.66
C ASP A 320 20.56 -21.46 -2.10
N GLU A 321 20.04 -20.91 -3.19
CA GLU A 321 20.39 -19.54 -3.61
C GLU A 321 19.89 -18.50 -2.59
N ALA A 322 18.67 -18.64 -2.09
CA ALA A 322 18.12 -17.74 -1.08
C ALA A 322 18.89 -17.79 0.25
N ILE A 323 19.36 -18.98 0.68
CA ILE A 323 20.18 -19.18 1.88
C ILE A 323 21.53 -18.45 1.78
N LYS A 324 22.14 -18.40 0.59
CA LYS A 324 23.40 -17.65 0.40
C LYS A 324 23.24 -16.15 0.70
N VAL A 325 22.07 -15.60 0.41
CA VAL A 325 21.75 -14.17 0.61
C VAL A 325 21.22 -13.92 2.03
N ASN A 326 20.39 -14.83 2.55
CA ASN A 326 19.81 -14.72 3.89
C ASN A 326 19.92 -16.04 4.68
N PRO A 327 21.07 -16.34 5.27
CA PRO A 327 21.31 -17.60 6.00
C PRO A 327 20.54 -17.73 7.32
N ASN A 328 19.85 -16.68 7.75
CA ASN A 328 19.12 -16.68 9.03
C ASN A 328 17.59 -16.79 8.85
N ASP A 329 17.10 -17.06 7.64
CA ASP A 329 15.67 -17.32 7.42
C ASP A 329 15.35 -18.80 7.62
N PRO A 330 14.66 -19.20 8.72
CA PRO A 330 14.38 -20.58 9.01
C PRO A 330 13.49 -21.25 7.95
N VAL A 331 12.60 -20.48 7.31
CA VAL A 331 11.66 -21.04 6.31
C VAL A 331 12.40 -21.62 5.12
N LEU A 332 13.54 -21.07 4.72
CA LEU A 332 14.35 -21.59 3.62
C LEU A 332 14.91 -22.99 3.93
N TYR A 333 15.33 -23.22 5.16
CA TYR A 333 15.82 -24.54 5.59
C TYR A 333 14.69 -25.55 5.70
N TYR A 334 13.50 -25.16 6.12
CA TYR A 334 12.32 -26.00 6.06
C TYR A 334 11.98 -26.39 4.61
N ILE A 335 11.91 -25.41 3.70
CA ILE A 335 11.66 -25.64 2.27
C ILE A 335 12.69 -26.59 1.67
N LYS A 336 14.00 -26.37 1.94
CA LYS A 336 15.07 -27.24 1.48
C LYS A 336 14.90 -28.66 2.01
N GLY A 337 14.63 -28.80 3.30
CA GLY A 337 14.40 -30.12 3.93
C GLY A 337 13.22 -30.86 3.30
N GLN A 338 12.12 -30.18 3.07
CA GLN A 338 10.92 -30.74 2.44
C GLN A 338 11.18 -31.21 0.99
N GLY A 339 11.99 -30.49 0.22
CA GLY A 339 12.37 -30.90 -1.13
C GLY A 339 13.28 -32.13 -1.16
N LEU A 340 14.10 -32.30 -0.11
CA LEU A 340 15.05 -33.42 -0.02
C LEU A 340 14.47 -34.67 0.68
N VAL A 341 13.42 -34.53 1.49
CA VAL A 341 12.89 -35.65 2.30
C VAL A 341 12.35 -36.80 1.45
N GLY A 342 11.87 -36.50 0.24
CA GLY A 342 11.43 -37.51 -0.73
C GLY A 342 12.53 -38.50 -1.18
N ASN A 343 13.80 -38.13 -0.99
CA ASN A 343 14.95 -38.98 -1.29
C ASN A 343 15.37 -39.87 -0.09
N ALA A 344 14.55 -39.93 0.97
CA ALA A 344 14.77 -40.80 2.10
C ALA A 344 14.68 -42.25 1.67
N THR A 345 15.53 -43.09 2.29
CA THR A 345 15.56 -44.53 2.09
C THR A 345 15.24 -45.26 3.41
N ILE A 346 15.01 -46.58 3.33
CA ILE A 346 14.82 -47.40 4.51
C ILE A 346 16.07 -48.28 4.67
N ASP A 347 16.72 -48.23 5.82
CA ASP A 347 17.79 -49.13 6.16
C ASP A 347 17.23 -50.56 6.33
N PRO A 348 17.64 -51.53 5.51
CA PRO A 348 17.08 -52.88 5.53
C PRO A 348 17.40 -53.67 6.81
N LYS A 349 18.42 -53.24 7.58
CA LYS A 349 18.81 -53.89 8.82
C LYS A 349 18.07 -53.41 10.05
N THR A 350 17.79 -52.11 10.07
CA THR A 350 17.18 -51.44 11.24
C THR A 350 15.71 -51.06 11.01
N ASN A 351 15.24 -51.17 9.77
CA ASN A 351 13.91 -50.74 9.32
C ASN A 351 13.64 -49.26 9.67
N ARG A 352 14.68 -48.43 9.71
CA ARG A 352 14.57 -46.98 10.00
C ARG A 352 14.70 -46.18 8.74
N ILE A 353 14.05 -44.99 8.76
CA ILE A 353 14.21 -44.02 7.72
C ILE A 353 15.60 -43.40 7.77
N VAL A 354 16.28 -43.39 6.64
CA VAL A 354 17.59 -42.74 6.44
C VAL A 354 17.36 -41.51 5.57
N LEU A 355 17.48 -40.37 6.20
CA LEU A 355 17.38 -39.06 5.48
C LEU A 355 18.71 -38.77 4.78
N PRO A 356 18.69 -38.11 3.61
CA PRO A 356 19.89 -37.50 3.02
C PRO A 356 20.60 -36.59 4.02
N ALA A 357 21.93 -36.54 3.98
CA ALA A 357 22.71 -35.70 4.91
C ALA A 357 22.29 -34.21 4.85
N ASP A 358 22.08 -33.68 3.65
CA ASP A 358 21.65 -32.26 3.46
C ASP A 358 20.23 -32.02 3.95
N CYS A 359 19.35 -33.02 3.87
CA CYS A 359 17.99 -32.94 4.46
C CYS A 359 18.09 -32.85 6.00
N MET A 360 18.89 -33.71 6.63
CA MET A 360 19.09 -33.63 8.08
C MET A 360 19.68 -32.29 8.50
N ALA A 361 20.73 -31.84 7.80
CA ALA A 361 21.37 -30.57 8.11
C ALA A 361 20.39 -29.36 7.97
N ALA A 362 19.57 -29.38 6.94
CA ALA A 362 18.54 -28.34 6.74
C ALA A 362 17.51 -28.35 7.88
N TYR A 363 16.97 -29.49 8.25
CA TYR A 363 16.01 -29.58 9.33
C TYR A 363 16.60 -29.22 10.71
N GLN A 364 17.84 -29.62 10.99
CA GLN A 364 18.53 -29.20 12.20
C GLN A 364 18.75 -27.72 12.25
N LYS A 365 19.13 -27.10 11.13
CA LYS A 365 19.29 -25.63 11.04
C LYS A 365 17.96 -24.89 11.18
N TYR A 366 16.87 -25.41 10.64
CA TYR A 366 15.53 -24.88 10.91
C TYR A 366 15.24 -24.84 12.42
N LEU A 367 15.43 -25.95 13.14
CA LEU A 367 15.17 -26.03 14.60
C LEU A 367 16.12 -25.13 15.41
N GLU A 368 17.37 -24.95 14.96
CA GLU A 368 18.31 -24.01 15.57
C GLU A 368 17.79 -22.57 15.49
N LEU A 369 17.31 -22.16 14.31
CA LEU A 369 16.84 -20.78 14.06
C LEU A 369 15.43 -20.53 14.60
N ALA A 370 14.55 -21.53 14.59
CA ALA A 370 13.15 -21.41 14.97
C ALA A 370 12.70 -22.63 15.83
N PRO A 371 13.21 -22.80 17.06
CA PRO A 371 12.91 -23.95 17.90
C PRO A 371 11.43 -24.09 18.30
N THR A 372 10.67 -23.01 18.24
CA THR A 372 9.21 -22.95 18.49
C THR A 372 8.44 -22.44 17.26
N GLY A 373 9.06 -22.51 16.08
CA GLY A 373 8.47 -22.07 14.82
C GLY A 373 7.30 -22.97 14.39
N GLN A 374 6.53 -22.49 13.43
CA GLN A 374 5.32 -23.14 12.93
C GLN A 374 5.52 -24.63 12.56
N PHE A 375 6.70 -25.01 12.06
CA PHE A 375 7.02 -26.35 11.58
C PHE A 375 7.94 -27.12 12.55
N ALA A 376 8.19 -26.60 13.77
CA ALA A 376 9.17 -27.19 14.68
C ALA A 376 8.80 -28.62 15.13
N ASP A 377 7.53 -28.86 15.45
CA ASP A 377 7.03 -30.17 15.87
C ASP A 377 7.12 -31.19 14.73
N GLU A 378 6.74 -30.79 13.52
CA GLU A 378 6.83 -31.63 12.32
C GLU A 378 8.29 -32.03 12.03
N VAL A 379 9.19 -31.05 11.97
CA VAL A 379 10.62 -31.27 11.70
C VAL A 379 11.28 -32.14 12.76
N ALA A 380 10.97 -31.89 14.04
CA ALA A 380 11.47 -32.69 15.14
C ALA A 380 10.99 -34.16 15.02
N GLY A 381 9.72 -34.38 14.67
CA GLY A 381 9.13 -35.68 14.45
C GLY A 381 9.85 -36.47 13.33
N ILE A 382 10.11 -35.81 12.19
CA ILE A 382 10.83 -36.40 11.05
C ILE A 382 12.26 -36.84 11.47
N LEU A 383 13.00 -35.95 12.15
CA LEU A 383 14.35 -36.25 12.63
C LEU A 383 14.36 -37.39 13.64
N GLN A 384 13.40 -37.45 14.56
CA GLN A 384 13.26 -38.54 15.54
C GLN A 384 12.99 -39.91 14.87
N GLN A 385 12.09 -39.93 13.87
CA GLN A 385 11.82 -41.16 13.08
C GLN A 385 13.06 -41.65 12.34
N ALA A 386 13.92 -40.73 11.91
CA ALA A 386 15.23 -41.06 11.33
C ALA A 386 16.30 -41.45 12.40
N GLY A 387 15.91 -41.51 13.68
CA GLY A 387 16.82 -41.87 14.77
C GLY A 387 17.85 -40.79 15.12
N GLN A 388 17.62 -39.57 14.70
CA GLN A 388 18.48 -38.42 14.98
C GLN A 388 18.12 -37.78 16.34
N LYS A 389 19.16 -37.36 17.06
CA LYS A 389 18.94 -36.50 18.23
C LYS A 389 18.64 -35.10 17.77
N VAL A 390 17.55 -34.55 18.22
CA VAL A 390 17.25 -33.13 18.03
C VAL A 390 18.23 -32.32 18.88
N THR A 391 19.19 -31.64 18.24
CA THR A 391 20.28 -30.90 18.91
C THR A 391 19.92 -29.43 19.15
N SER A 392 18.64 -29.08 19.21
CA SER A 392 18.16 -27.72 19.46
C SER A 392 17.65 -27.57 20.89
N SER A 393 17.47 -26.31 21.33
CA SER A 393 16.72 -25.98 22.54
C SER A 393 15.21 -26.26 22.42
N TYR A 394 14.81 -27.03 21.39
CA TYR A 394 13.42 -27.44 21.19
C TYR A 394 12.96 -28.33 22.33
N HIS A 395 11.91 -27.90 22.99
CA HIS A 395 11.16 -28.66 23.97
C HIS A 395 9.77 -28.93 23.43
N ALA A 396 9.47 -30.17 23.02
CA ALA A 396 8.12 -30.53 22.60
C ALA A 396 7.08 -30.10 23.68
N PRO A 397 5.94 -29.55 23.31
CA PRO A 397 4.88 -29.30 24.25
C PRO A 397 4.50 -30.58 24.94
N LYS A 398 4.47 -30.60 26.28
CA LYS A 398 3.97 -31.76 27.03
C LYS A 398 2.49 -31.88 26.67
N THR A 399 2.14 -32.93 25.91
CA THR A 399 0.75 -33.35 25.71
C THR A 399 0.13 -33.57 27.09
N LYS A 400 -0.89 -32.76 27.44
CA LYS A 400 -1.75 -32.97 28.59
C LYS A 400 -2.80 -34.02 28.26
#